data_ab388b87b9b395588e26cbb73097ebdd
#
_entry.id   ab388b87b9b395588e26cbb73097ebdd
#
_cell.length_a   1.000
_cell.length_b   1.000
_cell.length_c   1.000
_cell.angle_alpha   90.00
_cell.angle_beta   90.00
_cell.angle_gamma   90.00
#
_symmetry.space_group_name_H-M   'P 1'
#
loop_
_entity.id
_entity.type
_entity.pdbx_description
1 polymer ?
#
loop_
_entity_poly.entity_id
_entity_poly.type
_entity_poly.pdbx_seq_one_letter_code
_entity_poly.pdbx_strand_id
1 'polypeptide(L)'
;MTEKFGPNVVEAGSLLANKFGEEAKAKRNAAAIALEEAEKAKAENNNETNRALVKQARDNFETASREAKEWETGGNQRLVIDSALNVISTALAGRPAAEVVASGLSPAVNNQIKKATTDAKGNVNTALNLTAHALWGAVEAYAGNRNVAAGAAGAAGGEAAAHFLASTLYDKSPEKLSEEEKRTVSSLSQVAAGIAGGSLSDSSDGAIIAAKTAKNAVENNGMADDVHPSDERKQNIEMYAKVL
;
A
#
# COMPACT_ATOMS: atom_id res chain seq x y z
N MET A 1 23.60 6.16 -21.50
CA MET A 1 23.82 6.23 -20.05
C MET A 1 22.52 6.45 -19.25
N THR A 2 21.50 7.08 -19.79
CA THR A 2 20.19 7.35 -19.17
C THR A 2 19.28 6.11 -18.99
N GLU A 3 19.38 5.11 -19.86
CA GLU A 3 18.50 3.92 -19.82
C GLU A 3 18.66 3.03 -18.57
N LYS A 4 19.84 3.04 -17.94
CA LYS A 4 20.09 2.25 -16.71
C LYS A 4 19.95 3.07 -15.43
N PHE A 5 19.97 4.39 -15.52
CA PHE A 5 19.96 5.26 -14.34
C PHE A 5 18.56 5.35 -13.73
N GLY A 6 17.53 5.49 -14.55
CA GLY A 6 16.13 5.59 -14.08
C GLY A 6 15.65 4.38 -13.27
N PRO A 7 15.73 3.14 -13.81
CA PRO A 7 15.37 1.93 -13.07
C PRO A 7 16.11 1.79 -11.74
N ASN A 8 17.42 2.05 -11.72
CA ASN A 8 18.24 1.95 -10.52
C ASN A 8 17.84 2.95 -9.43
N VAL A 9 17.44 4.17 -9.80
CA VAL A 9 16.98 5.19 -8.83
C VAL A 9 15.64 4.78 -8.22
N VAL A 10 14.72 4.26 -9.04
CA VAL A 10 13.41 3.78 -8.55
C VAL A 10 13.59 2.57 -7.64
N GLU A 11 14.43 1.62 -8.03
CA GLU A 11 14.73 0.44 -7.21
C GLU A 11 15.37 0.84 -5.88
N ALA A 12 16.39 1.69 -5.90
CA ALA A 12 17.06 2.17 -4.70
C ALA A 12 16.09 2.94 -3.78
N GLY A 13 15.22 3.78 -4.33
CA GLY A 13 14.21 4.50 -3.57
C GLY A 13 13.17 3.57 -2.94
N SER A 14 12.72 2.57 -3.68
CA SER A 14 11.78 1.55 -3.16
C SER A 14 12.41 0.71 -2.05
N LEU A 15 13.67 0.31 -2.21
CA LEU A 15 14.42 -0.42 -1.18
C LEU A 15 14.59 0.43 0.09
N LEU A 16 14.87 1.71 -0.05
CA LEU A 16 14.99 2.63 1.07
C LEU A 16 13.66 2.80 1.82
N ALA A 17 12.56 2.98 1.10
CA ALA A 17 11.23 3.06 1.69
C ALA A 17 10.85 1.77 2.44
N ASN A 18 11.15 0.61 1.85
CA ASN A 18 10.93 -0.68 2.50
C ASN A 18 11.78 -0.82 3.77
N LYS A 19 13.04 -0.38 3.75
CA LYS A 19 13.91 -0.40 4.93
C LYS A 19 13.35 0.44 6.07
N PHE A 20 12.90 1.66 5.80
CA PHE A 20 12.26 2.50 6.82
C PHE A 20 10.97 1.87 7.36
N GLY A 21 10.18 1.24 6.50
CA GLY A 21 8.99 0.48 6.91
C GLY A 21 9.33 -0.68 7.87
N GLU A 22 10.35 -1.47 7.54
CA GLU A 22 10.80 -2.57 8.40
C GLU A 22 11.37 -2.06 9.74
N GLU A 23 12.13 -0.96 9.75
CA GLU A 23 12.62 -0.33 10.98
C GLU A 23 11.48 0.18 11.86
N ALA A 24 10.49 0.85 11.28
CA ALA A 24 9.32 1.34 12.01
C ALA A 24 8.48 0.17 12.58
N LYS A 25 8.31 -0.90 11.82
CA LYS A 25 7.65 -2.13 12.25
C LYS A 25 8.41 -2.82 13.39
N ALA A 26 9.73 -2.87 13.32
CA ALA A 26 10.55 -3.43 14.40
C ALA A 26 10.39 -2.64 15.70
N LYS A 27 10.36 -1.30 15.63
CA LYS A 27 10.09 -0.45 16.80
C LYS A 27 8.71 -0.71 17.40
N ARG A 28 7.66 -0.82 16.55
CA ARG A 28 6.31 -1.15 16.99
C ARG A 28 6.27 -2.49 17.71
N ASN A 29 6.92 -3.52 17.15
CA ASN A 29 6.96 -4.84 17.73
C ASN A 29 7.69 -4.85 19.10
N ALA A 30 8.81 -4.15 19.21
CA ALA A 30 9.52 -4.00 20.48
C ALA A 30 8.65 -3.29 21.55
N ALA A 31 7.92 -2.25 21.15
CA ALA A 31 7.01 -1.55 22.05
C ALA A 31 5.80 -2.42 22.45
N ALA A 32 5.32 -3.32 21.58
CA ALA A 32 4.27 -4.28 21.91
C ALA A 32 4.71 -5.27 22.99
N ILE A 33 5.93 -5.81 22.86
CA ILE A 33 6.53 -6.71 23.87
C ILE A 33 6.67 -5.99 25.21
N ALA A 34 7.19 -4.77 25.22
CA ALA A 34 7.34 -3.99 26.46
C ALA A 34 5.98 -3.69 27.13
N LEU A 35 4.91 -3.48 26.35
CA LEU A 35 3.56 -3.30 26.88
C LEU A 35 3.03 -4.59 27.51
N GLU A 36 3.26 -5.74 26.88
CA GLU A 36 2.85 -7.03 27.43
C GLU A 36 3.57 -7.35 28.74
N GLU A 37 4.88 -7.10 28.81
CA GLU A 37 5.67 -7.27 30.04
C GLU A 37 5.16 -6.36 31.17
N ALA A 38 4.86 -5.10 30.86
CA ALA A 38 4.30 -4.17 31.84
C ALA A 38 2.89 -4.58 32.32
N GLU A 39 2.05 -5.11 31.42
CA GLU A 39 0.72 -5.62 31.78
C GLU A 39 0.81 -6.90 32.65
N LYS A 40 1.77 -7.80 32.40
CA LYS A 40 2.07 -8.96 33.27
C LYS A 40 2.51 -8.50 34.66
N ALA A 41 3.49 -7.60 34.75
CA ALA A 41 3.95 -7.06 36.03
C ALA A 41 2.83 -6.41 36.85
N LYS A 42 1.92 -5.68 36.17
CA LYS A 42 0.73 -5.11 36.80
C LYS A 42 -0.26 -6.20 37.28
N ALA A 43 -0.42 -7.28 36.52
CA ALA A 43 -1.31 -8.39 36.89
C ALA A 43 -0.79 -9.11 38.16
N GLU A 44 0.53 -9.28 38.27
CA GLU A 44 1.18 -9.88 39.42
C GLU A 44 1.17 -8.98 40.66
N ASN A 45 1.39 -7.67 40.46
CA ASN A 45 1.40 -6.67 41.54
C ASN A 45 0.84 -5.32 41.06
N ASN A 46 -0.43 -5.06 41.39
CA ASN A 46 -1.13 -3.86 40.96
C ASN A 46 -0.79 -2.65 41.87
N ASN A 47 0.46 -2.23 41.87
CA ASN A 47 0.92 -1.03 42.55
C ASN A 47 0.98 0.19 41.63
N GLU A 48 1.28 1.37 42.17
CA GLU A 48 1.33 2.64 41.44
C GLU A 48 2.44 2.61 40.34
N THR A 49 3.59 2.04 40.67
CA THR A 49 4.73 1.91 39.73
C THR A 49 4.34 1.09 38.51
N ASN A 50 3.74 -0.07 38.69
CA ASN A 50 3.35 -0.95 37.60
C ASN A 50 2.20 -0.34 36.76
N ARG A 51 1.28 0.41 37.37
CA ARG A 51 0.28 1.18 36.63
C ARG A 51 0.92 2.26 35.75
N ALA A 52 1.93 2.97 36.29
CA ALA A 52 2.67 3.98 35.53
C ALA A 52 3.45 3.37 34.36
N LEU A 53 4.11 2.21 34.58
CA LEU A 53 4.81 1.46 33.53
C LEU A 53 3.87 1.04 32.39
N VAL A 54 2.70 0.51 32.70
CA VAL A 54 1.70 0.14 31.67
C VAL A 54 1.27 1.37 30.87
N LYS A 55 1.03 2.51 31.52
CA LYS A 55 0.67 3.74 30.83
C LYS A 55 1.78 4.16 29.87
N GLN A 56 3.02 4.23 30.34
CA GLN A 56 4.18 4.62 29.51
C GLN A 56 4.38 3.65 28.35
N ALA A 57 4.33 2.34 28.59
CA ALA A 57 4.47 1.34 27.55
C ALA A 57 3.37 1.43 26.48
N ARG A 58 2.14 1.75 26.90
CA ARG A 58 1.01 1.98 25.99
C ARG A 58 1.22 3.21 25.12
N ASP A 59 1.61 4.34 25.69
CA ASP A 59 1.90 5.57 24.97
C ASP A 59 3.02 5.36 23.94
N ASN A 60 4.05 4.58 24.31
CA ASN A 60 5.14 4.20 23.42
C ASN A 60 4.65 3.29 22.27
N PHE A 61 3.81 2.31 22.56
CA PHE A 61 3.24 1.41 21.54
C PHE A 61 2.33 2.17 20.57
N GLU A 62 1.47 3.06 21.05
CA GLU A 62 0.62 3.90 20.21
C GLU A 62 1.44 4.82 19.30
N THR A 63 2.55 5.36 19.80
CA THR A 63 3.44 6.21 19.02
C THR A 63 4.16 5.41 17.94
N ALA A 64 4.74 4.26 18.30
CA ALA A 64 5.41 3.38 17.35
C ALA A 64 4.45 2.80 16.30
N SER A 65 3.20 2.51 16.68
CA SER A 65 2.16 2.06 15.75
C SER A 65 1.78 3.13 14.74
N ARG A 66 1.67 4.40 15.15
CA ARG A 66 1.45 5.51 14.22
C ARG A 66 2.62 5.69 13.26
N GLU A 67 3.87 5.62 13.75
CA GLU A 67 5.06 5.70 12.92
C GLU A 67 5.10 4.57 11.88
N ALA A 68 4.80 3.34 12.30
CA ALA A 68 4.75 2.19 11.40
C ALA A 68 3.71 2.38 10.28
N LYS A 69 2.50 2.83 10.62
CA LYS A 69 1.45 3.14 9.63
C LYS A 69 1.84 4.17 8.58
N GLU A 70 2.65 5.16 8.95
CA GLU A 70 3.13 6.18 8.01
C GLU A 70 4.05 5.57 6.92
N TRP A 71 4.70 4.43 7.21
CA TRP A 71 5.62 3.74 6.31
C TRP A 71 5.04 2.50 5.63
N GLU A 72 3.87 2.03 6.06
CA GLU A 72 3.15 0.93 5.40
C GLU A 72 2.62 1.36 4.01
N THR A 73 2.25 0.38 3.20
CA THR A 73 1.65 0.63 1.88
C THR A 73 0.39 1.48 2.03
N GLY A 74 0.38 2.65 1.39
CA GLY A 74 -0.70 3.65 1.51
C GLY A 74 -0.54 4.62 2.69
N GLY A 75 0.47 4.47 3.55
CA GLY A 75 0.81 5.43 4.60
C GLY A 75 1.40 6.72 4.03
N ASN A 76 1.28 7.84 4.76
CA ASN A 76 1.61 9.15 4.21
C ASN A 76 3.08 9.30 3.83
N GLN A 77 4.03 8.79 4.64
CA GLN A 77 5.46 8.82 4.31
C GLN A 77 5.74 7.97 3.07
N ARG A 78 5.11 6.79 2.99
CA ARG A 78 5.21 5.92 1.83
C ARG A 78 4.65 6.58 0.57
N LEU A 79 3.47 7.22 0.65
CA LEU A 79 2.86 7.95 -0.47
C LEU A 79 3.77 9.06 -1.02
N VAL A 80 4.45 9.80 -0.14
CA VAL A 80 5.40 10.85 -0.56
C VAL A 80 6.55 10.26 -1.38
N ILE A 81 7.13 9.15 -0.92
CA ILE A 81 8.22 8.49 -1.65
C ILE A 81 7.70 7.91 -2.97
N ASP A 82 6.59 7.20 -2.98
CA ASP A 82 6.01 6.61 -4.18
C ASP A 82 5.66 7.69 -5.22
N SER A 83 5.12 8.83 -4.78
CA SER A 83 4.87 10.00 -5.64
C SER A 83 6.17 10.55 -6.23
N ALA A 84 7.21 10.73 -5.42
CA ALA A 84 8.51 11.22 -5.89
C ALA A 84 9.15 10.23 -6.89
N LEU A 85 9.10 8.94 -6.63
CA LEU A 85 9.62 7.91 -7.52
C LEU A 85 8.85 7.87 -8.84
N ASN A 86 7.53 8.02 -8.82
CA ASN A 86 6.70 8.12 -10.03
C ASN A 86 7.06 9.36 -10.87
N VAL A 87 7.25 10.52 -10.23
CA VAL A 87 7.73 11.74 -10.93
C VAL A 87 9.10 11.50 -11.56
N ILE A 88 10.07 11.02 -10.80
CA ILE A 88 11.43 10.80 -11.27
C ILE A 88 11.45 9.79 -12.41
N SER A 89 10.82 8.63 -12.26
CA SER A 89 10.80 7.59 -13.28
C SER A 89 10.15 8.06 -14.58
N THR A 90 9.03 8.77 -14.48
CA THR A 90 8.29 9.28 -15.63
C THR A 90 9.04 10.40 -16.34
N ALA A 91 9.68 11.31 -15.58
CA ALA A 91 10.52 12.38 -16.15
C ALA A 91 11.77 11.82 -16.84
N LEU A 92 12.46 10.87 -16.20
CA LEU A 92 13.64 10.21 -16.79
C LEU A 92 13.31 9.37 -18.03
N ALA A 93 12.09 8.88 -18.13
CA ALA A 93 11.57 8.22 -19.33
C ALA A 93 11.21 9.19 -20.46
N GLY A 94 11.44 10.51 -20.26
CA GLY A 94 11.17 11.54 -21.27
C GLY A 94 9.68 11.70 -21.59
N ARG A 95 8.81 11.43 -20.62
CA ARG A 95 7.35 11.49 -20.81
C ARG A 95 6.83 12.94 -20.80
N PRO A 96 5.64 13.18 -21.40
CA PRO A 96 5.00 14.49 -21.36
C PRO A 96 4.84 15.03 -19.95
N ALA A 97 4.97 16.34 -19.76
CA ALA A 97 4.85 16.96 -18.45
C ALA A 97 3.51 16.63 -17.75
N ALA A 98 2.42 16.52 -18.50
CA ALA A 98 1.12 16.12 -17.96
C ALA A 98 1.14 14.69 -17.38
N GLU A 99 1.86 13.74 -18.02
CA GLU A 99 2.03 12.38 -17.50
C GLU A 99 2.90 12.37 -16.24
N VAL A 100 3.95 13.19 -16.19
CA VAL A 100 4.79 13.34 -14.99
C VAL A 100 3.95 13.82 -13.80
N VAL A 101 3.12 14.83 -13.99
CA VAL A 101 2.22 15.36 -12.95
C VAL A 101 1.18 14.30 -12.54
N ALA A 102 0.49 13.68 -13.48
CA ALA A 102 -0.51 12.65 -13.19
C ALA A 102 0.10 11.46 -12.42
N SER A 103 1.28 11.01 -12.84
CA SER A 103 2.02 9.94 -12.15
C SER A 103 2.39 10.28 -10.72
N GLY A 104 2.81 11.52 -10.46
CA GLY A 104 3.13 11.98 -9.12
C GLY A 104 1.91 12.07 -8.21
N LEU A 105 0.75 12.43 -8.77
CA LEU A 105 -0.51 12.51 -8.04
C LEU A 105 -1.15 11.14 -7.80
N SER A 106 -0.80 10.12 -8.59
CA SER A 106 -1.50 8.84 -8.62
C SER A 106 -1.60 8.15 -7.27
N PRO A 107 -0.53 8.03 -6.45
CA PRO A 107 -0.65 7.41 -5.14
C PRO A 107 -1.67 8.12 -4.23
N ALA A 108 -1.65 9.46 -4.21
CA ALA A 108 -2.56 10.26 -3.40
C ALA A 108 -4.01 10.16 -3.89
N VAL A 109 -4.25 10.21 -5.21
CA VAL A 109 -5.59 10.09 -5.78
C VAL A 109 -6.18 8.70 -5.50
N ASN A 110 -5.42 7.63 -5.69
CA ASN A 110 -5.88 6.27 -5.40
C ASN A 110 -6.20 6.08 -3.90
N ASN A 111 -5.40 6.64 -3.00
CA ASN A 111 -5.73 6.66 -1.58
C ASN A 111 -7.02 7.43 -1.26
N GLN A 112 -7.27 8.55 -1.94
CA GLN A 112 -8.52 9.31 -1.79
C GLN A 112 -9.73 8.54 -2.37
N ILE A 113 -9.56 7.84 -3.48
CA ILE A 113 -10.61 6.97 -4.03
C ILE A 113 -11.01 5.93 -2.98
N LYS A 114 -10.04 5.23 -2.35
CA LYS A 114 -10.33 4.30 -1.27
C LYS A 114 -11.15 4.96 -0.16
N LYS A 115 -10.68 6.08 0.39
CA LYS A 115 -11.36 6.80 1.47
C LYS A 115 -12.78 7.23 1.08
N ALA A 116 -12.98 7.73 -0.15
CA ALA A 116 -14.28 8.21 -0.62
C ALA A 116 -15.28 7.07 -0.90
N THR A 117 -14.79 5.86 -1.14
CA THR A 117 -15.61 4.69 -1.47
C THR A 117 -15.78 3.71 -0.31
N THR A 118 -15.17 4.01 0.85
CA THR A 118 -15.27 3.22 2.08
C THR A 118 -16.20 3.93 3.08
N ASP A 119 -17.14 3.20 3.65
CA ASP A 119 -18.06 3.73 4.67
C ASP A 119 -17.41 3.82 6.06
N ALA A 120 -18.11 4.41 7.04
CA ALA A 120 -17.64 4.53 8.40
C ALA A 120 -17.43 3.19 9.14
N LYS A 121 -17.91 2.08 8.57
CA LYS A 121 -17.73 0.72 9.10
C LYS A 121 -16.59 -0.03 8.42
N GLY A 122 -15.90 0.60 7.47
CA GLY A 122 -14.81 -0.02 6.70
C GLY A 122 -15.28 -0.83 5.48
N ASN A 123 -16.57 -0.77 5.10
CA ASN A 123 -17.04 -1.50 3.92
C ASN A 123 -16.80 -0.68 2.65
N VAL A 124 -16.15 -1.30 1.67
CA VAL A 124 -15.88 -0.67 0.37
C VAL A 124 -17.07 -0.85 -0.56
N ASN A 125 -17.54 0.23 -1.18
CA ASN A 125 -18.44 0.17 -2.31
C ASN A 125 -17.63 -0.23 -3.57
N THR A 126 -17.52 -1.53 -3.82
CA THR A 126 -16.68 -2.10 -4.88
C THR A 126 -16.99 -1.53 -6.26
N ALA A 127 -18.28 -1.36 -6.62
CA ALA A 127 -18.66 -0.84 -7.93
C ALA A 127 -18.19 0.60 -8.13
N LEU A 128 -18.41 1.47 -7.13
CA LEU A 128 -17.96 2.87 -7.17
C LEU A 128 -16.43 2.95 -7.15
N ASN A 129 -15.78 2.12 -6.37
CA ASN A 129 -14.33 2.05 -6.26
C ASN A 129 -13.67 1.69 -7.59
N LEU A 130 -14.07 0.56 -8.21
CA LEU A 130 -13.56 0.14 -9.52
C LEU A 130 -13.84 1.18 -10.62
N THR A 131 -15.01 1.83 -10.60
CA THR A 131 -15.33 2.90 -11.55
C THR A 131 -14.41 4.10 -11.37
N ALA A 132 -14.16 4.53 -10.14
CA ALA A 132 -13.28 5.66 -9.86
C ALA A 132 -11.83 5.36 -10.27
N HIS A 133 -11.32 4.13 -10.02
CA HIS A 133 -10.00 3.70 -10.49
C HIS A 133 -9.92 3.65 -12.01
N ALA A 134 -10.95 3.13 -12.69
CA ALA A 134 -11.01 3.13 -14.15
C ALA A 134 -10.93 4.54 -14.72
N LEU A 135 -11.68 5.49 -14.14
CA LEU A 135 -11.64 6.90 -14.54
C LEU A 135 -10.24 7.51 -14.31
N TRP A 136 -9.62 7.25 -13.15
CA TRP A 136 -8.29 7.77 -12.90
C TRP A 136 -7.24 7.16 -13.84
N GLY A 137 -7.26 5.84 -14.08
CA GLY A 137 -6.39 5.18 -15.04
C GLY A 137 -6.56 5.71 -16.47
N ALA A 138 -7.78 6.09 -16.85
CA ALA A 138 -8.06 6.77 -18.11
C ALA A 138 -7.41 8.18 -18.16
N VAL A 139 -7.47 8.95 -17.07
CA VAL A 139 -6.83 10.27 -16.96
C VAL A 139 -5.31 10.15 -17.06
N GLU A 140 -4.69 9.18 -16.38
CA GLU A 140 -3.24 8.95 -16.46
C GLU A 140 -2.80 8.58 -17.90
N ALA A 141 -3.56 7.70 -18.55
CA ALA A 141 -3.30 7.32 -19.94
C ALA A 141 -3.46 8.49 -20.91
N TYR A 142 -4.51 9.29 -20.75
CA TYR A 142 -4.73 10.50 -21.54
C TYR A 142 -3.60 11.53 -21.36
N ALA A 143 -3.19 11.77 -20.11
CA ALA A 143 -2.09 12.68 -19.79
C ALA A 143 -0.76 12.25 -20.45
N GLY A 144 -0.55 10.95 -20.59
CA GLY A 144 0.60 10.35 -21.30
C GLY A 144 0.43 10.24 -22.81
N ASN A 145 -0.68 10.72 -23.37
CA ASN A 145 -1.03 10.53 -24.77
C ASN A 145 -1.05 9.04 -25.20
N ARG A 146 -1.59 8.18 -24.32
CA ARG A 146 -1.62 6.74 -24.45
C ARG A 146 -3.03 6.19 -24.60
N ASN A 147 -3.14 4.88 -24.73
CA ASN A 147 -4.43 4.19 -24.85
C ASN A 147 -5.27 4.33 -23.55
N VAL A 148 -6.32 5.14 -23.63
CA VAL A 148 -7.21 5.46 -22.50
C VAL A 148 -7.94 4.20 -21.99
N ALA A 149 -8.37 3.32 -22.92
CA ALA A 149 -9.08 2.10 -22.55
C ALA A 149 -8.15 1.11 -21.81
N ALA A 150 -6.87 1.02 -22.21
CA ALA A 150 -5.89 0.18 -21.53
C ALA A 150 -5.59 0.73 -20.12
N GLY A 151 -5.50 2.05 -19.95
CA GLY A 151 -5.31 2.67 -18.65
C GLY A 151 -6.47 2.42 -17.69
N ALA A 152 -7.70 2.58 -18.17
CA ALA A 152 -8.90 2.30 -17.40
C ALA A 152 -9.01 0.82 -17.00
N ALA A 153 -8.81 -0.09 -17.96
CA ALA A 153 -8.88 -1.52 -17.74
C ALA A 153 -7.76 -2.01 -16.81
N GLY A 154 -6.57 -1.41 -16.90
CA GLY A 154 -5.44 -1.74 -16.02
C GLY A 154 -5.75 -1.40 -14.57
N ALA A 155 -6.26 -0.21 -14.28
CA ALA A 155 -6.58 0.20 -12.92
C ALA A 155 -7.69 -0.66 -12.30
N ALA A 156 -8.83 -0.80 -12.96
CA ALA A 156 -9.94 -1.60 -12.46
C ALA A 156 -9.63 -3.11 -12.46
N GLY A 157 -8.96 -3.59 -13.50
CA GLY A 157 -8.60 -5.01 -13.64
C GLY A 157 -7.53 -5.44 -12.65
N GLY A 158 -6.56 -4.56 -12.34
CA GLY A 158 -5.54 -4.80 -11.33
C GLY A 158 -6.14 -4.96 -9.94
N GLU A 159 -7.06 -4.09 -9.57
CA GLU A 159 -7.78 -4.16 -8.29
C GLU A 159 -8.59 -5.45 -8.17
N ALA A 160 -9.37 -5.78 -9.21
CA ALA A 160 -10.11 -7.04 -9.24
C ALA A 160 -9.19 -8.27 -9.13
N ALA A 161 -8.05 -8.25 -9.84
CA ALA A 161 -7.06 -9.31 -9.77
C ALA A 161 -6.46 -9.44 -8.36
N ALA A 162 -6.20 -8.32 -7.67
CA ALA A 162 -5.67 -8.34 -6.31
C ALA A 162 -6.63 -9.02 -5.33
N HIS A 163 -7.92 -8.69 -5.40
CA HIS A 163 -8.95 -9.35 -4.59
C HIS A 163 -9.00 -10.85 -4.85
N PHE A 164 -9.01 -11.25 -6.13
CA PHE A 164 -9.00 -12.67 -6.51
C PHE A 164 -7.76 -13.40 -6.02
N LEU A 165 -6.57 -12.82 -6.23
CA LEU A 165 -5.30 -13.41 -5.81
C LEU A 165 -5.17 -13.51 -4.30
N ALA A 166 -5.56 -12.48 -3.56
CA ALA A 166 -5.53 -12.47 -2.10
C ALA A 166 -6.40 -13.60 -1.52
N SER A 167 -7.62 -13.76 -2.03
CA SER A 167 -8.51 -14.83 -1.58
C SER A 167 -8.04 -16.21 -2.01
N THR A 168 -7.50 -16.35 -3.24
CA THR A 168 -7.10 -17.66 -3.79
C THR A 168 -5.79 -18.17 -3.19
N LEU A 169 -4.80 -17.30 -2.99
CA LEU A 169 -3.46 -17.69 -2.52
C LEU A 169 -3.36 -17.72 -1.01
N TYR A 170 -4.09 -16.87 -0.31
CA TYR A 170 -3.90 -16.63 1.12
C TYR A 170 -5.18 -16.77 1.95
N ASP A 171 -6.34 -17.00 1.33
CA ASP A 171 -7.66 -17.01 1.98
C ASP A 171 -7.92 -15.76 2.83
N LYS A 172 -7.48 -14.61 2.30
CA LYS A 172 -7.55 -13.30 2.96
C LYS A 172 -8.13 -12.25 2.00
N SER A 173 -8.68 -11.19 2.56
CA SER A 173 -8.93 -9.96 1.79
C SER A 173 -7.63 -9.14 1.66
N PRO A 174 -7.46 -8.31 0.61
CA PRO A 174 -6.20 -7.61 0.32
C PRO A 174 -5.66 -6.79 1.48
N GLU A 175 -6.52 -6.13 2.24
CA GLU A 175 -6.17 -5.31 3.40
C GLU A 175 -5.65 -6.13 4.60
N LYS A 176 -5.93 -7.45 4.64
CA LYS A 176 -5.48 -8.36 5.70
C LYS A 176 -4.19 -9.11 5.36
N LEU A 177 -3.62 -8.83 4.21
CA LEU A 177 -2.36 -9.42 3.79
C LEU A 177 -1.19 -8.83 4.60
N SER A 178 -0.18 -9.66 4.88
CA SER A 178 1.12 -9.14 5.34
C SER A 178 1.80 -8.32 4.25
N GLU A 179 2.78 -7.49 4.59
CA GLU A 179 3.50 -6.68 3.60
C GLU A 179 4.20 -7.51 2.52
N GLU A 180 4.65 -8.73 2.84
CA GLU A 180 5.24 -9.65 1.88
C GLU A 180 4.17 -10.23 0.93
N GLU A 181 3.01 -10.64 1.47
CA GLU A 181 1.87 -11.10 0.69
C GLU A 181 1.32 -9.97 -0.21
N LYS A 182 1.25 -8.72 0.31
CA LYS A 182 0.86 -7.53 -0.46
C LYS A 182 1.78 -7.31 -1.66
N ARG A 183 3.10 -7.39 -1.47
CA ARG A 183 4.07 -7.26 -2.57
C ARG A 183 3.87 -8.33 -3.63
N THR A 184 3.63 -9.57 -3.22
CA THR A 184 3.38 -10.70 -4.14
C THR A 184 2.10 -10.48 -4.94
N VAL A 185 1.01 -10.15 -4.26
CA VAL A 185 -0.29 -9.90 -4.91
C VAL A 185 -0.21 -8.69 -5.84
N SER A 186 0.43 -7.59 -5.42
CA SER A 186 0.64 -6.41 -6.27
C SER A 186 1.41 -6.77 -7.55
N SER A 187 2.51 -7.50 -7.43
CA SER A 187 3.32 -7.89 -8.58
C SER A 187 2.55 -8.77 -9.57
N LEU A 188 1.80 -9.75 -9.09
CA LEU A 188 0.97 -10.62 -9.93
C LEU A 188 -0.19 -9.86 -10.57
N SER A 189 -0.82 -8.93 -9.85
CA SER A 189 -1.88 -8.07 -10.40
C SER A 189 -1.38 -7.16 -11.50
N GLN A 190 -0.17 -6.62 -11.36
CA GLN A 190 0.48 -5.82 -12.41
C GLN A 190 0.73 -6.63 -13.69
N VAL A 191 1.21 -7.88 -13.55
CA VAL A 191 1.43 -8.77 -14.69
C VAL A 191 0.10 -9.08 -15.39
N ALA A 192 -0.93 -9.45 -14.64
CA ALA A 192 -2.25 -9.74 -15.19
C ALA A 192 -2.86 -8.54 -15.91
N ALA A 193 -2.80 -7.35 -15.31
CA ALA A 193 -3.28 -6.12 -15.91
C ALA A 193 -2.46 -5.71 -17.15
N GLY A 194 -1.15 -5.91 -17.12
CA GLY A 194 -0.28 -5.66 -18.27
C GLY A 194 -0.63 -6.53 -19.46
N ILE A 195 -0.86 -7.83 -19.24
CA ILE A 195 -1.29 -8.76 -20.29
C ILE A 195 -2.65 -8.32 -20.87
N ALA A 196 -3.62 -8.03 -20.00
CA ALA A 196 -4.96 -7.59 -20.42
C ALA A 196 -4.91 -6.27 -21.20
N GLY A 197 -4.18 -5.26 -20.70
CA GLY A 197 -4.03 -3.96 -21.34
C GLY A 197 -3.28 -4.04 -22.68
N GLY A 198 -2.25 -4.88 -22.77
CA GLY A 198 -1.54 -5.17 -24.02
C GLY A 198 -2.46 -5.79 -25.07
N SER A 199 -3.27 -6.76 -24.66
CA SER A 199 -4.24 -7.43 -25.54
C SER A 199 -5.34 -6.50 -26.02
N LEU A 200 -5.84 -5.59 -25.14
CA LEU A 200 -6.88 -4.63 -25.49
C LEU A 200 -6.41 -3.52 -26.42
N SER A 201 -5.16 -3.12 -26.33
CA SER A 201 -4.57 -2.03 -27.12
C SER A 201 -3.75 -2.52 -28.32
N ASP A 202 -3.52 -3.84 -28.42
CA ASP A 202 -2.60 -4.46 -29.38
C ASP A 202 -1.23 -3.75 -29.40
N SER A 203 -0.73 -3.37 -28.23
CA SER A 203 0.51 -2.62 -28.09
C SER A 203 1.22 -2.85 -26.75
N SER A 204 2.55 -2.77 -26.78
CA SER A 204 3.38 -2.79 -25.58
C SER A 204 3.15 -1.57 -24.68
N ASP A 205 2.82 -0.41 -25.26
CA ASP A 205 2.48 0.79 -24.52
C ASP A 205 1.19 0.62 -23.71
N GLY A 206 0.19 -0.08 -24.25
CA GLY A 206 -1.01 -0.45 -23.52
C GLY A 206 -0.71 -1.40 -22.36
N ALA A 207 0.17 -2.37 -22.55
CA ALA A 207 0.61 -3.25 -21.47
C ALA A 207 1.32 -2.48 -20.33
N ILE A 208 2.22 -1.56 -20.68
CA ILE A 208 2.96 -0.75 -19.71
C ILE A 208 2.02 0.17 -18.90
N ILE A 209 1.10 0.87 -19.58
CA ILE A 209 0.19 1.77 -18.86
C ILE A 209 -0.78 0.98 -17.97
N ALA A 210 -1.28 -0.16 -18.42
CA ALA A 210 -2.18 -1.00 -17.64
C ALA A 210 -1.47 -1.56 -16.41
N ALA A 211 -0.25 -2.05 -16.52
CA ALA A 211 0.54 -2.53 -15.38
C ALA A 211 0.82 -1.41 -14.37
N LYS A 212 1.16 -0.20 -14.85
CA LYS A 212 1.42 0.96 -14.00
C LYS A 212 0.17 1.42 -13.23
N THR A 213 -0.95 1.55 -13.91
CA THR A 213 -2.22 1.98 -13.28
C THR A 213 -2.74 0.92 -12.31
N ALA A 214 -2.56 -0.37 -12.64
CA ALA A 214 -2.86 -1.47 -11.73
C ALA A 214 -2.04 -1.40 -10.44
N LYS A 215 -0.72 -1.19 -10.55
CA LYS A 215 0.15 -1.03 -9.38
C LYS A 215 -0.37 0.06 -8.45
N ASN A 216 -0.62 1.25 -8.98
CA ASN A 216 -1.09 2.37 -8.20
C ASN A 216 -2.46 2.11 -7.55
N ALA A 217 -3.39 1.49 -8.26
CA ALA A 217 -4.70 1.14 -7.73
C ALA A 217 -4.58 0.10 -6.61
N VAL A 218 -3.86 -0.98 -6.83
CA VAL A 218 -3.71 -2.09 -5.88
C VAL A 218 -3.00 -1.65 -4.60
N GLU A 219 -1.85 -0.99 -4.73
CA GLU A 219 -1.04 -0.62 -3.56
C GLU A 219 -1.66 0.51 -2.72
N ASN A 220 -2.29 1.49 -3.36
CA ASN A 220 -2.82 2.66 -2.66
C ASN A 220 -4.31 2.58 -2.33
N ASN A 221 -5.01 1.54 -2.79
CA ASN A 221 -6.41 1.29 -2.50
C ASN A 221 -6.62 -0.08 -1.86
N GLY A 222 -6.44 -1.17 -2.59
CA GLY A 222 -6.78 -2.52 -2.14
C GLY A 222 -5.96 -3.01 -0.95
N MET A 223 -4.72 -2.55 -0.82
CA MET A 223 -3.78 -3.02 0.19
C MET A 223 -3.47 -2.01 1.29
N ALA A 224 -3.94 -0.76 1.19
CA ALA A 224 -3.75 0.21 2.26
C ALA A 224 -4.55 -0.21 3.51
N ASP A 225 -3.88 -0.33 4.65
CA ASP A 225 -4.50 -0.78 5.89
C ASP A 225 -5.49 0.24 6.46
N ASP A 226 -6.73 -0.22 6.68
CA ASP A 226 -7.74 0.46 7.49
C ASP A 226 -7.83 -0.12 8.93
N VAL A 227 -6.73 -0.68 9.43
CA VAL A 227 -6.75 -1.37 10.72
C VAL A 227 -7.00 -0.39 11.85
N HIS A 228 -8.12 -0.59 12.54
CA HIS A 228 -8.43 0.14 13.77
C HIS A 228 -7.39 -0.23 14.84
N PRO A 229 -6.84 0.70 15.64
CA PRO A 229 -5.81 0.42 16.65
C PRO A 229 -6.13 -0.74 17.62
N SER A 230 -7.43 -1.02 17.83
CA SER A 230 -7.90 -2.16 18.65
C SER A 230 -7.69 -3.54 17.97
N ASP A 231 -7.63 -3.59 16.65
CA ASP A 231 -7.52 -4.86 15.91
C ASP A 231 -6.05 -5.23 15.67
N GLU A 232 -5.17 -4.24 15.52
CA GLU A 232 -3.71 -4.46 15.53
C GLU A 232 -3.25 -5.09 16.85
N ARG A 233 -3.84 -4.66 17.96
CA ARG A 233 -3.54 -5.21 19.28
C ARG A 233 -3.89 -6.69 19.39
N LYS A 234 -5.05 -7.10 18.85
CA LYS A 234 -5.47 -8.51 18.84
C LYS A 234 -4.60 -9.37 17.93
N GLN A 235 -4.29 -8.88 16.73
CA GLN A 235 -3.47 -9.61 15.77
C GLN A 235 -2.03 -9.81 16.26
N ASN A 236 -1.44 -8.78 16.90
CA ASN A 236 -0.11 -8.89 17.48
C ASN A 236 -0.08 -9.86 18.67
N ILE A 237 -1.08 -9.84 19.55
CA ILE A 237 -1.20 -10.78 20.67
C ILE A 237 -1.36 -12.22 20.16
N GLU A 238 -2.20 -12.45 19.16
CA GLU A 238 -2.38 -13.77 18.56
C GLU A 238 -1.14 -14.30 17.83
N MET A 239 -0.37 -13.40 17.20
CA MET A 239 0.87 -13.74 16.51
C MET A 239 1.97 -14.17 17.52
N TYR A 240 2.09 -13.46 18.64
CA TYR A 240 3.07 -13.81 19.70
C TYR A 240 2.65 -15.04 20.51
N ALA A 241 1.34 -15.27 20.70
CA ALA A 241 0.85 -16.49 21.36
C ALA A 241 1.08 -17.77 20.53
N LYS A 242 1.39 -17.67 19.24
CA LYS A 242 1.73 -18.81 18.38
C LYS A 242 3.23 -19.09 18.28
N VAL A 243 4.08 -18.22 18.82
CA VAL A 243 5.55 -18.33 18.77
C VAL A 243 6.13 -18.78 20.12
N LEU A 244 5.31 -18.81 21.16
CA LEU A 244 5.57 -19.40 22.48
C LEU A 244 4.94 -20.79 22.59
#